data_70f5cdfbbcb9b58bb6b953482cf6f288
#
_entry.id   70f5cdfbbcb9b58bb6b953482cf6f288
#
_cell.length_a   1.000
_cell.length_b   1.000
_cell.length_c   1.000
_cell.angle_alpha   90.00
_cell.angle_beta   90.00
_cell.angle_gamma   90.00
#
_symmetry.space_group_name_H-M   'P 1'
#
loop_
_entity.id
_entity.type
_entity.pdbx_description
1 polymer ?
#
loop_
_entity_poly.entity_id
_entity_poly.type
_entity_poly.pdbx_seq_one_letter_code
_entity_poly.pdbx_strand_id
1 'polypeptide(L)'
;MAIQINPATGLKEFNTRAAKARVAMDGQGYGVESNEALKILPDAPPGAAFNAEEQARYRDFKEARRGAADYIAMEGEFSHYLTDLYSDEPVPRDTLTDECEILVVGAGFAGLLLWHKLQQAGYTDVRFCEKGGDVGGTWYWNRYPGIACDVEAYSYLPLLEEMGYIPSMKFASGFEIMEYCQSL
;
A
#
# COMPACT_ATOMS: atom_id res chain seq x y z
N MET A 1 12.92 2.03 -19.94
CA MET A 1 11.70 1.26 -20.25
C MET A 1 10.87 2.08 -21.21
N ALA A 2 10.68 1.69 -22.46
CA ALA A 2 9.93 2.49 -23.41
C ALA A 2 8.43 2.28 -23.16
N ILE A 3 7.72 3.35 -22.82
CA ILE A 3 6.27 3.38 -22.73
C ILE A 3 5.73 3.44 -24.15
N GLN A 4 4.99 2.42 -24.57
CA GLN A 4 4.29 2.43 -25.86
C GLN A 4 2.87 2.95 -25.64
N ILE A 5 2.45 3.86 -26.52
CA ILE A 5 1.07 4.35 -26.55
C ILE A 5 0.34 3.51 -27.59
N ASN A 6 -0.76 2.87 -27.17
CA ASN A 6 -1.63 2.16 -28.11
C ASN A 6 -2.27 3.18 -29.08
N PRO A 7 -1.99 3.10 -30.39
CA PRO A 7 -2.49 4.08 -31.35
C PRO A 7 -4.01 4.03 -31.54
N ALA A 8 -4.67 2.94 -31.13
CA ALA A 8 -6.11 2.79 -31.28
C ALA A 8 -6.90 3.34 -30.08
N THR A 9 -6.30 3.36 -28.88
CA THR A 9 -6.98 3.77 -27.64
C THR A 9 -6.40 5.02 -27.00
N GLY A 10 -5.21 5.48 -27.44
CA GLY A 10 -4.47 6.59 -26.82
C GLY A 10 -3.95 6.30 -25.41
N LEU A 11 -4.13 5.09 -24.91
CA LEU A 11 -3.70 4.70 -23.57
C LEU A 11 -2.26 4.20 -23.58
N LYS A 12 -1.54 4.50 -22.51
CA LYS A 12 -0.18 3.97 -22.28
C LYS A 12 -0.28 2.48 -21.97
N GLU A 13 0.21 1.65 -22.87
CA GLU A 13 0.35 0.22 -22.60
C GLU A 13 1.63 -0.04 -21.79
N PHE A 14 1.45 -0.56 -20.59
CA PHE A 14 2.54 -1.16 -19.84
C PHE A 14 2.97 -2.45 -20.55
N ASN A 15 4.27 -2.56 -20.76
CA ASN A 15 4.92 -3.62 -21.49
C ASN A 15 4.31 -5.00 -21.16
N THR A 16 3.69 -5.60 -22.17
CA THR A 16 3.04 -6.92 -22.14
C THR A 16 3.96 -8.04 -21.63
N ARG A 17 5.26 -7.81 -21.55
CA ARG A 17 6.22 -8.76 -20.99
C ARG A 17 6.11 -8.90 -19.46
N ALA A 18 5.83 -7.81 -18.74
CA ALA A 18 5.59 -7.83 -17.31
C ALA A 18 4.21 -8.45 -16.99
N ALA A 19 3.20 -8.16 -17.82
CA ALA A 19 1.88 -8.79 -17.71
C ALA A 19 1.94 -10.28 -18.02
N LYS A 20 2.69 -10.69 -19.06
CA LYS A 20 2.91 -12.11 -19.41
C LYS A 20 3.76 -12.83 -18.37
N ALA A 21 4.75 -12.17 -17.76
CA ALA A 21 5.52 -12.75 -16.66
C ALA A 21 4.65 -12.94 -15.41
N ARG A 22 3.73 -12.03 -15.13
CA ARG A 22 2.77 -12.16 -14.04
C ARG A 22 1.83 -13.35 -14.23
N VAL A 23 1.27 -13.51 -15.43
CA VAL A 23 0.45 -14.68 -15.79
C VAL A 23 1.24 -15.98 -15.73
N ALA A 24 2.53 -15.97 -16.10
CA ALA A 24 3.40 -17.15 -16.00
C ALA A 24 3.79 -17.48 -14.54
N MET A 25 3.92 -16.48 -13.67
CA MET A 25 4.15 -16.68 -12.24
C MET A 25 2.90 -17.17 -11.51
N ASP A 26 1.73 -16.70 -11.89
CA ASP A 26 0.43 -17.18 -11.37
C ASP A 26 0.19 -18.65 -11.72
N GLY A 27 0.73 -19.14 -12.86
CA GLY A 27 0.69 -20.55 -13.26
C GLY A 27 1.60 -21.48 -12.45
N GLN A 28 2.47 -20.94 -11.59
CA GLN A 28 3.42 -21.71 -10.77
C GLN A 28 3.06 -21.82 -9.28
N GLY A 29 1.84 -21.50 -8.90
CA GLY A 29 1.31 -21.83 -7.56
C GLY A 29 1.45 -20.75 -6.50
N TYR A 30 1.86 -19.55 -6.85
CA TYR A 30 1.74 -18.39 -5.98
C TYR A 30 0.38 -17.73 -6.22
N GLY A 31 -0.61 -18.08 -5.41
CA GLY A 31 -1.89 -17.40 -5.37
C GLY A 31 -3.04 -18.09 -6.09
N VAL A 32 -3.27 -19.37 -5.80
CA VAL A 32 -4.49 -20.08 -6.22
C VAL A 32 -5.76 -19.33 -5.78
N GLU A 33 -5.68 -18.61 -4.66
CA GLU A 33 -6.79 -17.78 -4.17
C GLU A 33 -6.99 -16.52 -5.01
N SER A 34 -5.93 -15.94 -5.57
CA SER A 34 -6.04 -14.77 -6.45
C SER A 34 -6.67 -15.12 -7.81
N ASN A 35 -6.48 -16.34 -8.29
CA ASN A 35 -7.07 -16.80 -9.55
C ASN A 35 -8.58 -17.01 -9.46
N GLU A 36 -9.10 -17.42 -8.32
CA GLU A 36 -10.55 -17.49 -8.10
C GLU A 36 -11.16 -16.09 -8.02
N ALA A 37 -10.49 -15.15 -7.39
CA ALA A 37 -10.92 -13.75 -7.37
C ALA A 37 -10.83 -13.09 -8.76
N LEU A 38 -9.82 -13.45 -9.58
CA LEU A 38 -9.67 -12.94 -10.94
C LEU A 38 -10.67 -13.60 -11.93
N LYS A 39 -11.10 -14.83 -11.69
CA LYS A 39 -12.20 -15.46 -12.44
C LYS A 39 -13.57 -14.81 -12.18
N ILE A 40 -13.69 -14.04 -11.12
CA ILE A 40 -14.89 -13.27 -10.78
C ILE A 40 -14.89 -11.92 -11.51
N LEU A 41 -13.74 -11.47 -12.00
CA LEU A 41 -13.65 -10.29 -12.87
C LEU A 41 -13.94 -10.79 -14.30
N PRO A 42 -15.09 -10.42 -14.88
CA PRO A 42 -15.35 -10.76 -16.26
C PRO A 42 -14.28 -10.13 -17.15
N ASP A 43 -14.05 -10.71 -18.33
CA ASP A 43 -13.27 -10.12 -19.42
C ASP A 43 -13.94 -8.83 -19.93
N ALA A 44 -14.18 -7.91 -19.02
CA ALA A 44 -14.80 -6.64 -19.35
C ALA A 44 -13.73 -5.72 -19.97
N PRO A 45 -14.02 -5.11 -21.09
CA PRO A 45 -13.12 -4.12 -21.66
C PRO A 45 -12.90 -2.99 -20.65
N PRO A 46 -11.70 -2.38 -20.63
CA PRO A 46 -11.42 -1.26 -19.74
C PRO A 46 -12.50 -0.17 -19.86
N GLY A 47 -13.14 0.15 -18.75
CA GLY A 47 -14.23 1.14 -18.69
C GLY A 47 -15.65 0.57 -18.81
N ALA A 48 -15.83 -0.73 -18.97
CA ALA A 48 -17.15 -1.34 -18.86
C ALA A 48 -17.65 -1.27 -17.41
N ALA A 49 -18.83 -0.66 -17.23
CA ALA A 49 -19.49 -0.69 -15.94
C ALA A 49 -19.99 -2.14 -15.68
N PHE A 50 -19.76 -2.65 -14.48
CA PHE A 50 -20.35 -3.90 -14.04
C PHE A 50 -21.88 -3.85 -14.19
N ASN A 51 -22.46 -4.89 -14.74
CA ASN A 51 -23.92 -5.00 -14.77
C ASN A 51 -24.49 -5.20 -13.36
N ALA A 52 -25.81 -5.08 -13.20
CA ALA A 52 -26.46 -5.12 -11.89
C ALA A 52 -26.25 -6.46 -11.16
N GLU A 53 -26.18 -7.57 -11.91
CA GLU A 53 -25.95 -8.91 -11.37
C GLU A 53 -24.51 -9.07 -10.85
N GLU A 54 -23.53 -8.61 -11.60
CA GLU A 54 -22.13 -8.59 -11.19
C GLU A 54 -21.90 -7.69 -9.96
N GLN A 55 -22.55 -6.54 -9.91
CA GLN A 55 -22.53 -5.66 -8.75
C GLN A 55 -23.17 -6.31 -7.52
N ALA A 56 -24.26 -7.06 -7.68
CA ALA A 56 -24.89 -7.80 -6.61
C ALA A 56 -23.95 -8.90 -6.08
N ARG A 57 -23.38 -9.73 -6.97
CA ARG A 57 -22.42 -10.78 -6.59
C ARG A 57 -21.21 -10.20 -5.86
N TYR A 58 -20.68 -9.06 -6.30
CA TYR A 58 -19.56 -8.40 -5.62
C TYR A 58 -19.94 -7.87 -4.24
N ARG A 59 -21.16 -7.35 -4.07
CA ARG A 59 -21.67 -6.95 -2.76
C ARG A 59 -21.82 -8.14 -1.83
N ASP A 60 -22.48 -9.22 -2.30
CA ASP A 60 -22.66 -10.44 -1.52
C ASP A 60 -21.33 -11.05 -1.08
N PHE A 61 -20.33 -11.06 -1.96
CA PHE A 61 -18.97 -11.50 -1.64
C PHE A 61 -18.31 -10.61 -0.58
N LYS A 62 -18.47 -9.28 -0.68
CA LYS A 62 -17.97 -8.34 0.34
C LYS A 62 -18.66 -8.52 1.69
N GLU A 63 -19.96 -8.72 1.68
CA GLU A 63 -20.77 -8.91 2.90
C GLU A 63 -20.42 -10.24 3.57
N ALA A 64 -20.26 -11.31 2.82
CA ALA A 64 -19.83 -12.60 3.32
C ALA A 64 -18.43 -12.52 3.97
N ARG A 65 -17.50 -11.80 3.36
CA ARG A 65 -16.17 -11.56 3.96
C ARG A 65 -16.23 -10.69 5.22
N ARG A 66 -17.10 -9.69 5.25
CA ARG A 66 -17.28 -8.83 6.44
C ARG A 66 -17.93 -9.59 7.60
N GLY A 67 -18.91 -10.43 7.30
CA GLY A 67 -19.59 -11.24 8.33
C GLY A 67 -18.76 -12.39 8.90
N ALA A 68 -17.73 -12.84 8.19
CA ALA A 68 -16.82 -13.89 8.65
C ALA A 68 -15.61 -13.37 9.45
N ALA A 69 -15.43 -12.06 9.54
CA ALA A 69 -14.34 -11.46 10.28
C ALA A 69 -14.78 -11.14 11.72
N ASP A 70 -14.74 -12.13 12.58
CA ASP A 70 -14.66 -11.86 14.00
C ASP A 70 -13.32 -11.18 14.26
N TYR A 71 -13.37 -9.88 14.53
CA TYR A 71 -12.19 -9.12 14.91
C TYR A 71 -11.69 -9.67 16.26
N ILE A 72 -10.41 -10.02 16.31
CA ILE A 72 -9.77 -10.38 17.58
C ILE A 72 -9.86 -9.16 18.51
N ALA A 73 -10.45 -9.35 19.69
CA ALA A 73 -10.46 -8.31 20.70
C ALA A 73 -9.02 -7.99 21.13
N MET A 74 -8.66 -6.71 21.13
CA MET A 74 -7.33 -6.26 21.57
C MET A 74 -7.24 -6.22 23.09
N GLU A 75 -7.43 -7.42 23.71
CA GLU A 75 -7.43 -7.62 25.15
C GLU A 75 -6.39 -8.69 25.53
N GLY A 76 -6.03 -8.76 26.81
CA GLY A 76 -5.07 -9.74 27.32
C GLY A 76 -3.71 -9.65 26.63
N GLU A 77 -3.28 -10.74 26.01
CA GLU A 77 -2.00 -10.79 25.28
C GLU A 77 -1.93 -9.89 24.07
N PHE A 78 -3.07 -9.52 23.47
CA PHE A 78 -3.15 -8.62 22.33
C PHE A 78 -3.25 -7.14 22.71
N SER A 79 -3.33 -6.80 24.00
CA SER A 79 -3.46 -5.40 24.45
C SER A 79 -2.27 -4.52 24.04
N HIS A 80 -1.08 -5.11 23.85
CA HIS A 80 0.12 -4.39 23.41
C HIS A 80 -0.04 -3.77 22.00
N TYR A 81 -0.95 -4.27 21.16
CA TYR A 81 -1.25 -3.66 19.86
C TYR A 81 -1.99 -2.32 19.95
N LEU A 82 -2.52 -1.97 21.14
CA LEU A 82 -3.17 -0.69 21.38
C LEU A 82 -2.17 0.43 21.72
N THR A 83 -0.97 0.07 22.12
CA THR A 83 0.06 1.02 22.56
C THR A 83 1.19 1.10 21.53
N ASP A 84 1.83 2.26 21.46
CA ASP A 84 3.06 2.42 20.69
C ASP A 84 4.25 2.13 21.62
N LEU A 85 4.94 1.02 21.34
CA LEU A 85 6.09 0.56 22.12
C LEU A 85 7.38 1.31 21.81
N TYR A 86 7.38 2.13 20.74
CA TYR A 86 8.55 2.85 20.22
C TYR A 86 8.47 4.35 20.46
N SER A 87 7.39 4.82 21.08
CA SER A 87 7.26 6.20 21.53
C SER A 87 7.64 6.28 23.00
N ASP A 88 8.63 7.11 23.33
CA ASP A 88 9.06 7.35 24.71
C ASP A 88 7.98 8.06 25.55
N GLU A 89 7.10 8.79 24.88
CA GLU A 89 5.99 9.52 25.48
C GLU A 89 4.65 9.00 24.93
N PRO A 90 3.61 8.95 25.76
CA PRO A 90 2.27 8.63 25.27
C PRO A 90 1.85 9.68 24.23
N VAL A 91 1.60 9.23 23.00
CA VAL A 91 1.10 10.12 21.95
C VAL A 91 -0.29 10.62 22.35
N PRO A 92 -0.49 11.93 22.50
CA PRO A 92 -1.80 12.49 22.80
C PRO A 92 -2.81 12.07 21.73
N ARG A 93 -3.95 11.54 22.16
CA ARG A 93 -5.00 11.07 21.25
C ARG A 93 -6.30 11.82 21.48
N ASP A 94 -6.21 13.07 21.89
CA ASP A 94 -7.34 13.96 22.06
C ASP A 94 -8.00 14.19 20.71
N THR A 95 -9.33 14.24 20.72
CA THR A 95 -10.10 14.50 19.50
C THR A 95 -9.74 15.88 18.97
N LEU A 96 -9.22 15.94 17.78
CA LEU A 96 -9.00 17.18 17.05
C LEU A 96 -10.27 17.49 16.26
N THR A 97 -10.81 18.70 16.47
CA THR A 97 -11.90 19.27 15.68
C THR A 97 -11.31 20.38 14.81
N ASP A 98 -10.83 19.99 13.65
CA ASP A 98 -10.14 20.88 12.73
C ASP A 98 -10.54 20.57 11.30
N GLU A 99 -10.33 21.50 10.40
CA GLU A 99 -10.65 21.35 8.99
C GLU A 99 -9.35 21.26 8.17
N CYS A 100 -9.32 20.38 7.20
CA CYS A 100 -8.26 20.30 6.20
C CYS A 100 -8.86 19.90 4.86
N GLU A 101 -8.19 20.27 3.77
CA GLU A 101 -8.67 19.94 2.43
C GLU A 101 -8.60 18.42 2.18
N ILE A 102 -7.51 17.79 2.61
CA ILE A 102 -7.27 16.35 2.44
C ILE A 102 -6.74 15.74 3.74
N LEU A 103 -7.43 14.71 4.22
CA LEU A 103 -6.96 13.87 5.33
C LEU A 103 -6.42 12.54 4.77
N VAL A 104 -5.14 12.26 5.02
CA VAL A 104 -4.50 10.99 4.69
C VAL A 104 -4.39 10.13 5.93
N VAL A 105 -4.96 8.93 5.89
CA VAL A 105 -4.90 7.97 6.99
C VAL A 105 -3.78 6.96 6.74
N GLY A 106 -2.78 6.98 7.63
CA GLY A 106 -1.58 6.16 7.55
C GLY A 106 -0.42 6.86 6.85
N ALA A 107 0.77 6.79 7.46
CA ALA A 107 2.01 7.38 6.96
C ALA A 107 3.07 6.32 6.61
N GLY A 108 2.65 5.16 6.12
CA GLY A 108 3.51 4.21 5.42
C GLY A 108 3.77 4.66 3.98
N PHE A 109 4.45 3.84 3.19
CA PHE A 109 4.81 4.20 1.80
C PHE A 109 3.63 4.69 0.96
N ALA A 110 2.45 4.10 1.10
CA ALA A 110 1.28 4.53 0.34
C ALA A 110 0.88 5.98 0.68
N GLY A 111 0.89 6.35 1.97
CA GLY A 111 0.61 7.71 2.41
C GLY A 111 1.68 8.70 1.94
N LEU A 112 2.95 8.34 2.08
CA LEU A 112 4.07 9.18 1.65
C LEU A 112 4.07 9.41 0.14
N LEU A 113 3.81 8.35 -0.67
CA LEU A 113 3.64 8.48 -2.12
C LEU A 113 2.45 9.35 -2.49
N LEU A 114 1.33 9.20 -1.78
CA LEU A 114 0.16 10.05 -2.00
C LEU A 114 0.49 11.50 -1.70
N TRP A 115 1.19 11.78 -0.61
CA TRP A 115 1.67 13.11 -0.27
C TRP A 115 2.49 13.73 -1.41
N HIS A 116 3.50 13.01 -1.88
CA HIS A 116 4.33 13.46 -3.00
C HIS A 116 3.48 13.81 -4.24
N LYS A 117 2.49 12.98 -4.57
CA LYS A 117 1.59 13.23 -5.71
C LYS A 117 0.66 14.41 -5.49
N LEU A 118 0.16 14.59 -4.28
CA LEU A 118 -0.68 15.74 -3.92
C LEU A 118 0.12 17.05 -4.02
N GLN A 119 1.36 17.07 -3.53
CA GLN A 119 2.23 18.23 -3.70
C GLN A 119 2.48 18.56 -5.18
N GLN A 120 2.75 17.56 -6.02
CA GLN A 120 2.89 17.75 -7.47
C GLN A 120 1.62 18.30 -8.12
N ALA A 121 0.46 17.97 -7.58
CA ALA A 121 -0.84 18.46 -8.04
C ALA A 121 -1.21 19.86 -7.45
N GLY A 122 -0.39 20.42 -6.57
CA GLY A 122 -0.58 21.74 -5.97
C GLY A 122 -1.39 21.76 -4.68
N TYR A 123 -1.72 20.61 -4.11
CA TYR A 123 -2.39 20.54 -2.81
C TYR A 123 -1.39 20.77 -1.68
N THR A 124 -1.70 21.71 -0.79
CA THR A 124 -0.82 22.09 0.33
C THR A 124 -1.47 21.89 1.70
N ASP A 125 -2.81 21.89 1.76
CA ASP A 125 -3.55 21.67 3.00
C ASP A 125 -3.87 20.18 3.16
N VAL A 126 -2.84 19.41 3.45
CA VAL A 126 -2.93 17.95 3.63
C VAL A 126 -2.50 17.61 5.05
N ARG A 127 -3.32 16.82 5.73
CA ARG A 127 -3.04 16.34 7.08
C ARG A 127 -2.90 14.83 7.10
N PHE A 128 -1.93 14.33 7.85
CA PHE A 128 -1.79 12.91 8.13
C PHE A 128 -2.40 12.56 9.47
N CYS A 129 -3.04 11.39 9.52
CA CYS A 129 -3.45 10.71 10.73
C CYS A 129 -2.73 9.37 10.77
N GLU A 130 -1.73 9.24 11.64
CA GLU A 130 -0.91 8.04 11.82
C GLU A 130 -1.12 7.48 13.22
N LYS A 131 -1.14 6.14 13.34
CA LYS A 131 -1.27 5.45 14.61
C LYS A 131 0.05 5.45 15.38
N GLY A 132 1.16 5.31 14.69
CA GLY A 132 2.50 5.32 15.23
C GLY A 132 2.99 6.72 15.58
N GLY A 133 4.04 6.80 16.39
CA GLY A 133 4.70 8.06 16.73
C GLY A 133 5.51 8.67 15.58
N ASP A 134 5.68 7.94 14.47
CA ASP A 134 6.43 8.39 13.31
C ASP A 134 5.91 7.74 12.02
N VAL A 135 6.42 8.21 10.88
CA VAL A 135 6.17 7.63 9.56
C VAL A 135 6.80 6.23 9.41
N GLY A 136 6.55 5.55 8.30
CA GLY A 136 7.23 4.30 7.95
C GLY A 136 6.33 3.07 7.95
N GLY A 137 5.14 3.12 8.58
CA GLY A 137 4.18 2.03 8.56
C GLY A 137 4.78 0.70 9.01
N THR A 138 4.86 -0.30 8.13
CA THR A 138 5.47 -1.61 8.42
C THR A 138 6.86 -1.48 9.02
N TRP A 139 7.68 -0.56 8.53
CA TRP A 139 9.06 -0.38 8.96
C TRP A 139 9.18 0.37 10.28
N TYR A 140 8.18 1.14 10.65
CA TYR A 140 8.04 1.69 11.99
C TYR A 140 7.70 0.62 13.02
N TRP A 141 6.76 -0.28 12.69
CA TRP A 141 6.23 -1.28 13.64
C TRP A 141 7.10 -2.53 13.78
N ASN A 142 7.92 -2.85 12.78
CA ASN A 142 8.74 -4.05 12.78
C ASN A 142 10.21 -3.69 12.94
N ARG A 143 10.71 -3.75 14.17
CA ARG A 143 12.08 -3.36 14.54
C ARG A 143 12.88 -4.51 15.19
N TYR A 144 12.53 -5.73 14.89
CA TYR A 144 13.26 -6.88 15.43
C TYR A 144 14.61 -7.07 14.71
N PRO A 145 15.63 -7.67 15.41
CA PRO A 145 16.94 -7.89 14.82
C PRO A 145 16.88 -8.76 13.56
N GLY A 146 17.56 -8.31 12.52
CA GLY A 146 17.64 -9.04 11.26
C GLY A 146 16.49 -8.80 10.29
N ILE A 147 15.52 -7.93 10.63
CA ILE A 147 14.48 -7.55 9.66
C ILE A 147 15.10 -6.86 8.44
N ALA A 148 14.73 -7.32 7.28
CA ALA A 148 15.12 -6.75 5.99
C ALA A 148 13.99 -6.92 4.98
N CYS A 149 14.07 -6.19 3.87
CA CYS A 149 13.18 -6.42 2.75
C CYS A 149 13.56 -7.73 2.05
N ASP A 150 12.57 -8.54 1.72
CA ASP A 150 12.70 -9.77 0.91
C ASP A 150 12.59 -9.52 -0.60
N VAL A 151 12.32 -8.28 -0.97
CA VAL A 151 12.31 -7.76 -2.34
C VAL A 151 13.53 -6.88 -2.55
N GLU A 152 14.06 -6.86 -3.77
CA GLU A 152 15.18 -6.00 -4.13
C GLU A 152 14.87 -4.52 -3.85
N ALA A 153 15.72 -3.88 -3.04
CA ALA A 153 15.45 -2.53 -2.51
C ALA A 153 15.20 -1.48 -3.60
N TYR A 154 15.91 -1.57 -4.71
CA TYR A 154 15.74 -0.67 -5.86
C TYR A 154 14.40 -0.88 -6.63
N SER A 155 13.68 -1.95 -6.35
CA SER A 155 12.32 -2.18 -6.86
C SER A 155 11.26 -1.89 -5.83
N TYR A 156 11.62 -1.99 -4.55
CA TYR A 156 10.71 -1.87 -3.43
C TYR A 156 10.56 -0.44 -2.93
N LEU A 157 11.69 0.29 -2.81
CA LEU A 157 11.69 1.66 -2.33
C LEU A 157 11.14 2.62 -3.40
N PRO A 158 10.15 3.43 -3.06
CA PRO A 158 9.58 4.39 -4.01
C PRO A 158 10.44 5.65 -4.12
N LEU A 159 10.33 6.38 -5.23
CA LEU A 159 10.91 7.71 -5.43
C LEU A 159 12.45 7.76 -5.36
N LEU A 160 13.14 6.66 -5.65
CA LEU A 160 14.60 6.61 -5.57
C LEU A 160 15.28 7.65 -6.49
N GLU A 161 14.74 7.83 -7.70
CA GLU A 161 15.28 8.78 -8.68
C GLU A 161 15.02 10.22 -8.24
N GLU A 162 13.82 10.52 -7.75
CA GLU A 162 13.42 11.83 -7.28
C GLU A 162 14.21 12.25 -6.04
N MET A 163 14.51 11.30 -5.16
CA MET A 163 15.29 11.51 -3.94
C MET A 163 16.81 11.43 -4.18
N GLY A 164 17.23 10.95 -5.35
CA GLY A 164 18.65 10.67 -5.63
C GLY A 164 19.26 9.63 -4.68
N TYR A 165 18.44 8.70 -4.19
CA TYR A 165 18.83 7.73 -3.18
C TYR A 165 19.24 6.40 -3.82
N ILE A 166 20.33 5.83 -3.33
CA ILE A 166 20.81 4.51 -3.73
C ILE A 166 20.85 3.61 -2.50
N PRO A 167 20.05 2.53 -2.46
CA PRO A 167 20.06 1.59 -1.34
C PRO A 167 21.44 0.99 -1.11
N SER A 168 21.83 0.80 0.15
CA SER A 168 23.16 0.31 0.52
C SER A 168 23.40 -1.15 0.13
N MET A 169 22.32 -1.92 -0.01
CA MET A 169 22.38 -3.33 -0.39
C MET A 169 21.14 -3.78 -1.14
N LYS A 170 21.23 -4.94 -1.81
CA LYS A 170 20.15 -5.51 -2.61
C LYS A 170 18.87 -5.71 -1.81
N PHE A 171 18.97 -6.17 -0.59
CA PHE A 171 17.89 -6.35 0.36
C PHE A 171 18.13 -5.42 1.55
N ALA A 172 17.61 -4.21 1.48
CA ALA A 172 17.83 -3.20 2.49
C ALA A 172 17.31 -3.64 3.86
N SER A 173 18.05 -3.29 4.91
CA SER A 173 17.63 -3.55 6.28
C SER A 173 16.40 -2.73 6.64
N GLY A 174 15.60 -3.22 7.58
CA GLY A 174 14.44 -2.48 8.06
C GLY A 174 14.80 -1.13 8.64
N PHE A 175 15.98 -1.01 9.25
CA PHE A 175 16.49 0.26 9.74
C PHE A 175 16.75 1.26 8.61
N GLU A 176 17.43 0.85 7.56
CA GLU A 176 17.68 1.68 6.37
C GLU A 176 16.38 2.13 5.72
N ILE A 177 15.40 1.21 5.61
CA ILE A 177 14.11 1.55 5.01
C ILE A 177 13.33 2.54 5.89
N MET A 178 13.42 2.41 7.21
CA MET A 178 12.79 3.36 8.12
C MET A 178 13.41 4.76 7.99
N GLU A 179 14.73 4.86 7.97
CA GLU A 179 15.42 6.14 7.72
C GLU A 179 15.05 6.74 6.36
N TYR A 180 14.91 5.88 5.35
CA TYR A 180 14.45 6.33 4.05
C TYR A 180 13.02 6.88 4.09
N CYS A 181 12.09 6.23 4.80
CA CYS A 181 10.74 6.76 5.01
C CYS A 181 10.74 8.15 5.66
N GLN A 182 11.63 8.36 6.61
CA GLN A 182 11.77 9.65 7.29
C GLN A 182 12.36 10.75 6.39
N SER A 183 13.05 10.37 5.33
CA SER A 183 13.63 11.29 4.35
C SER A 183 12.67 11.70 3.22
N LEU A 184 11.58 10.95 3.02
CA LEU A 184 10.55 11.24 2.04
C LEU A 184 9.64 12.38 2.48
#